data_0651eb998bfc19a0ce6f635d592030e6
#
_entry.id   0651eb998bfc19a0ce6f635d592030e6
#
_cell.length_a   1.000
_cell.length_b   1.000
_cell.length_c   1.000
_cell.angle_alpha   90.00
_cell.angle_beta   90.00
_cell.angle_gamma   90.00
#
_symmetry.space_group_name_H-M   'P 1'
#
loop_
_entity.id
_entity.type
_entity.pdbx_description
1 polymer ?
#
loop_
_entity_poly.entity_id
_entity_poly.type
_entity_poly.pdbx_seq_one_letter_code
_entity_poly.pdbx_strand_id
1 'polypeptide(L)'
;MASCILSYNGHIGYALVCLIWAGIFDLFDGFVARKFELSEHEKAFGAQIDSINDVVNFGAAPAMIALHSGFNAPLDYIILTVYCCAAAMRLGYFNVVGLKGEGPIKFYTGLPVTFSALIFPLVYLLKFASDGPVYTWGIRTAYVLVTFFFVLKVPIPKPKGIFYVIFPVLAVIVTLLWVVKSI
;
A
#
# COMPACT_ATOMS: atom_id res chain seq x y z
N MET A 1 -6.36 1.40 10.20
CA MET A 1 -7.28 0.74 11.17
C MET A 1 -8.70 0.57 10.62
N ALA A 2 -9.38 1.60 10.06
CA ALA A 2 -10.74 1.45 9.51
C ALA A 2 -10.84 0.30 8.48
N SER A 3 -9.87 0.17 7.58
CA SER A 3 -9.79 -0.94 6.61
C SER A 3 -9.77 -2.32 7.29
N CYS A 4 -9.03 -2.49 8.39
CA CYS A 4 -8.98 -3.76 9.13
C CYS A 4 -10.34 -4.09 9.78
N ILE A 5 -10.98 -3.09 10.39
CA ILE A 5 -12.29 -3.27 11.05
C ILE A 5 -13.36 -3.62 10.01
N LEU A 6 -13.38 -2.93 8.88
CA LEU A 6 -14.33 -3.18 7.80
C LEU A 6 -14.12 -4.56 7.17
N SER A 7 -12.87 -5.00 6.97
CA SER A 7 -12.58 -6.33 6.45
C SER A 7 -13.00 -7.42 7.43
N TYR A 8 -12.75 -7.24 8.73
CA TYR A 8 -13.19 -8.15 9.78
C TYR A 8 -14.72 -8.33 9.79
N ASN A 9 -15.47 -7.25 9.57
CA ASN A 9 -16.93 -7.26 9.48
C ASN A 9 -17.47 -7.75 8.11
N GLY A 10 -16.63 -8.23 7.21
CA GLY A 10 -17.00 -8.73 5.90
C GLY A 10 -17.22 -7.65 4.82
N HIS A 11 -17.02 -6.38 5.14
CA HIS A 11 -17.18 -5.27 4.21
C HIS A 11 -15.92 -5.02 3.37
N ILE A 12 -15.52 -6.02 2.57
CA ILE A 12 -14.25 -6.01 1.83
C ILE A 12 -14.15 -4.82 0.86
N GLY A 13 -15.21 -4.49 0.12
CA GLY A 13 -15.22 -3.35 -0.81
C GLY A 13 -14.93 -2.03 -0.09
N TYR A 14 -15.58 -1.76 1.03
CA TYR A 14 -15.32 -0.56 1.83
C TYR A 14 -13.94 -0.59 2.49
N ALA A 15 -13.43 -1.76 2.87
CA ALA A 15 -12.07 -1.92 3.38
C ALA A 15 -11.02 -1.52 2.34
N LEU A 16 -11.22 -1.92 1.07
CA LEU A 16 -10.37 -1.54 -0.06
C LEU A 16 -10.48 -0.03 -0.35
N VAL A 17 -11.66 0.55 -0.27
CA VAL A 17 -11.84 2.01 -0.38
C VAL A 17 -11.05 2.75 0.71
N CYS A 18 -11.14 2.30 1.97
CA CYS A 18 -10.35 2.89 3.05
C CYS A 18 -8.84 2.75 2.82
N LEU A 19 -8.38 1.65 2.23
CA LEU A 19 -6.99 1.45 1.88
C LEU A 19 -6.53 2.46 0.80
N ILE A 20 -7.34 2.67 -0.24
CA ILE A 20 -7.07 3.67 -1.29
C ILE A 20 -6.89 5.06 -0.67
N TRP A 21 -7.84 5.47 0.16
CA TRP A 21 -7.80 6.80 0.77
C TRP A 21 -6.66 6.96 1.76
N ALA A 22 -6.27 5.90 2.48
CA ALA A 22 -5.06 5.91 3.30
C ALA A 22 -3.80 6.23 2.46
N GLY A 23 -3.67 5.63 1.26
CA GLY A 23 -2.57 5.95 0.34
C GLY A 23 -2.62 7.36 -0.22
N ILE A 24 -3.82 7.92 -0.43
CA ILE A 24 -3.96 9.33 -0.85
C ILE A 24 -3.55 10.27 0.28
N PHE A 25 -3.98 10.04 1.52
CA PHE A 25 -3.59 10.86 2.66
C PHE A 25 -2.07 10.83 2.88
N ASP A 26 -1.45 9.66 2.81
CA ASP A 26 -0.01 9.48 2.88
C ASP A 26 0.75 10.28 1.79
N LEU A 27 0.21 10.31 0.58
CA LEU A 27 0.81 11.10 -0.50
C LEU A 27 0.85 12.60 -0.18
N PHE A 28 -0.12 13.11 0.59
CA PHE A 28 -0.27 14.54 0.88
C PHE A 28 0.28 14.97 2.24
N ASP A 29 0.45 14.08 3.21
CA ASP A 29 0.92 14.44 4.56
C ASP A 29 2.34 14.99 4.56
N GLY A 30 3.25 14.40 3.80
CA GLY A 30 4.59 14.92 3.59
C GLY A 30 4.61 16.29 2.88
N PHE A 31 3.55 16.66 2.14
CA PHE A 31 3.42 18.00 1.59
C PHE A 31 2.98 19.00 2.67
N VAL A 32 2.09 18.59 3.55
CA VAL A 32 1.63 19.40 4.68
C VAL A 32 2.76 19.63 5.69
N ALA A 33 3.46 18.57 6.07
CA ALA A 33 4.57 18.64 7.03
C ALA A 33 5.66 19.64 6.63
N ARG A 34 5.94 19.76 5.33
CA ARG A 34 6.94 20.73 4.80
C ARG A 34 6.55 22.20 4.93
N LYS A 35 5.30 22.53 5.29
CA LYS A 35 4.85 23.91 5.53
C LYS A 35 5.14 24.41 6.93
N PHE A 36 5.55 23.51 7.84
CA PHE A 36 5.87 23.84 9.22
C PHE A 36 7.38 23.85 9.44
N GLU A 37 7.85 24.80 10.24
CA GLU A 37 9.23 24.82 10.73
C GLU A 37 9.36 23.83 11.89
N LEU A 38 9.80 22.62 11.59
CA LEU A 38 10.00 21.55 12.56
C LEU A 38 11.47 21.49 12.99
N SER A 39 11.71 21.29 14.28
CA SER A 39 13.01 20.96 14.83
C SER A 39 13.52 19.62 14.30
N GLU A 40 14.81 19.34 14.38
CA GLU A 40 15.38 18.07 13.94
C GLU A 40 14.82 16.87 14.72
N HIS A 41 14.50 17.07 16.00
CA HIS A 41 13.86 16.04 16.83
C HIS A 41 12.43 15.72 16.35
N GLU A 42 11.64 16.75 16.04
CA GLU A 42 10.26 16.58 15.54
C GLU A 42 10.26 15.92 14.15
N LYS A 43 11.19 16.25 13.27
CA LYS A 43 11.38 15.61 11.97
C LYS A 43 11.71 14.11 12.13
N ALA A 44 12.67 13.79 13.01
CA ALA A 44 13.06 12.41 13.26
C ALA A 44 11.91 11.59 13.87
N PHE A 45 11.20 12.14 14.85
CA PHE A 45 10.04 11.51 15.47
C PHE A 45 8.91 11.31 14.46
N GLY A 46 8.59 12.33 13.65
CA GLY A 46 7.58 12.27 12.61
C GLY A 46 7.85 11.16 11.60
N ALA A 47 9.10 11.03 11.14
CA ALA A 47 9.50 9.97 10.20
C ALA A 47 9.33 8.55 10.79
N GLN A 48 9.54 8.38 12.11
CA GLN A 48 9.30 7.08 12.76
C GLN A 48 7.81 6.76 12.88
N ILE A 49 6.99 7.72 13.28
CA ILE A 49 5.53 7.57 13.38
C ILE A 49 4.93 7.26 12.01
N ASP A 50 5.36 7.97 10.98
CA ASP A 50 4.97 7.75 9.59
C ASP A 50 5.25 6.29 9.17
N SER A 51 6.47 5.81 9.39
CA SER A 51 6.85 4.45 9.06
C SER A 51 6.03 3.38 9.83
N ILE A 52 5.74 3.61 11.12
CA ILE A 52 4.89 2.70 11.90
C ILE A 52 3.47 2.67 11.33
N ASN A 53 2.92 3.86 11.01
CA ASN A 53 1.60 3.99 10.40
C ASN A 53 1.53 3.31 9.04
N ASP A 54 2.57 3.43 8.23
CA ASP A 54 2.71 2.79 6.93
C ASP A 54 2.72 1.25 7.01
N VAL A 55 3.44 0.68 7.98
CA VAL A 55 3.41 -0.78 8.22
C VAL A 55 1.98 -1.25 8.52
N VAL A 56 1.24 -0.49 9.31
CA VAL A 56 -0.15 -0.84 9.65
C VAL A 56 -1.07 -0.67 8.43
N ASN A 57 -0.96 0.42 7.70
CA ASN A 57 -1.89 0.74 6.60
C ASN A 57 -1.57 -0.03 5.31
N PHE A 58 -0.30 -0.28 5.00
CA PHE A 58 0.12 -0.86 3.73
C PHE A 58 0.78 -2.25 3.87
N GLY A 59 1.07 -2.67 5.11
CA GLY A 59 1.48 -4.03 5.44
C GLY A 59 0.31 -4.83 6.03
N ALA A 60 -0.13 -4.49 7.24
CA ALA A 60 -1.12 -5.27 7.97
C ALA A 60 -2.53 -5.19 7.35
N ALA A 61 -2.99 -4.02 6.93
CA ALA A 61 -4.37 -3.87 6.42
C ALA A 61 -4.62 -4.67 5.13
N PRO A 62 -3.74 -4.68 4.09
CA PRO A 62 -3.91 -5.58 2.95
C PRO A 62 -3.92 -7.06 3.34
N ALA A 63 -3.07 -7.48 4.28
CA ALA A 63 -3.06 -8.86 4.75
C ALA A 63 -4.38 -9.23 5.45
N MET A 64 -4.93 -8.34 6.28
CA MET A 64 -6.24 -8.52 6.90
C MET A 64 -7.38 -8.59 5.88
N ILE A 65 -7.33 -7.78 4.83
CA ILE A 65 -8.29 -7.84 3.71
C ILE A 65 -8.23 -9.22 3.06
N ALA A 66 -7.04 -9.76 2.78
CA ALA A 66 -6.88 -11.07 2.19
C ALA A 66 -7.49 -12.17 3.07
N LEU A 67 -7.13 -12.22 4.35
CA LEU A 67 -7.65 -13.21 5.29
C LEU A 67 -9.19 -13.23 5.32
N HIS A 68 -9.81 -12.05 5.38
CA HIS A 68 -11.28 -11.94 5.42
C HIS A 68 -11.94 -12.03 4.03
N SER A 69 -11.15 -12.07 2.96
CA SER A 69 -11.60 -12.39 1.61
C SER A 69 -11.57 -13.89 1.28
N GLY A 70 -11.27 -14.74 2.28
CA GLY A 70 -11.27 -16.19 2.13
C GLY A 70 -9.89 -16.82 1.85
N PHE A 71 -8.80 -16.08 2.00
CA PHE A 71 -7.44 -16.61 1.87
C PHE A 71 -6.95 -17.20 3.21
N ASN A 72 -7.39 -18.42 3.50
CA ASN A 72 -7.22 -19.07 4.81
C ASN A 72 -6.44 -20.40 4.73
N ALA A 73 -5.84 -20.75 3.57
CA ALA A 73 -4.99 -21.92 3.47
C ALA A 73 -3.64 -21.68 4.18
N PRO A 74 -2.95 -22.76 4.66
CA PRO A 74 -1.62 -22.61 5.27
C PRO A 74 -0.62 -21.83 4.40
N LEU A 75 -0.69 -22.00 3.08
CA LEU A 75 0.11 -21.24 2.12
C LEU A 75 -0.18 -19.74 2.21
N ASP A 76 -1.44 -19.35 2.38
CA ASP A 76 -1.84 -17.94 2.45
C ASP A 76 -1.26 -17.27 3.69
N TYR A 77 -1.26 -17.95 4.84
CA TYR A 77 -0.64 -17.43 6.06
C TYR A 77 0.87 -17.17 5.87
N ILE A 78 1.56 -18.06 5.16
CA ILE A 78 2.98 -17.88 4.86
C ILE A 78 3.17 -16.67 3.94
N ILE A 79 2.43 -16.58 2.83
CA ILE A 79 2.51 -15.48 1.86
C ILE A 79 2.25 -14.15 2.56
N LEU A 80 1.18 -14.03 3.34
CA LEU A 80 0.78 -12.80 4.00
C LEU A 80 1.76 -12.39 5.11
N THR A 81 2.31 -13.35 5.86
CA THR A 81 3.34 -13.09 6.86
C THR A 81 4.62 -12.55 6.20
N VAL A 82 5.09 -13.19 5.14
CA VAL A 82 6.28 -12.74 4.40
C VAL A 82 6.05 -11.36 3.78
N TYR A 83 4.85 -11.10 3.26
CA TYR A 83 4.46 -9.79 2.75
C TYR A 83 4.55 -8.70 3.85
N CYS A 84 3.98 -8.92 5.03
CA CYS A 84 4.06 -7.95 6.14
C CYS A 84 5.52 -7.71 6.58
N CYS A 85 6.32 -8.77 6.69
CA CYS A 85 7.74 -8.64 7.02
C CYS A 85 8.51 -7.86 5.94
N ALA A 86 8.24 -8.10 4.66
CA ALA A 86 8.87 -7.38 3.56
C ALA A 86 8.50 -5.89 3.55
N ALA A 87 7.23 -5.55 3.85
CA ALA A 87 6.79 -4.16 3.99
C ALA A 87 7.53 -3.45 5.12
N ALA A 88 7.64 -4.08 6.29
CA ALA A 88 8.37 -3.53 7.45
C ALA A 88 9.88 -3.37 7.14
N MET A 89 10.51 -4.39 6.54
CA MET A 89 11.92 -4.32 6.12
C MET A 89 12.15 -3.22 5.09
N ARG A 90 11.21 -3.03 4.16
CA ARG A 90 11.28 -1.98 3.12
C ARG A 90 11.31 -0.59 3.75
N LEU A 91 10.45 -0.32 4.73
CA LEU A 91 10.39 0.96 5.44
C LEU A 91 11.62 1.18 6.29
N GLY A 92 12.05 0.18 7.06
CA GLY A 92 13.28 0.25 7.84
C GLY A 92 14.51 0.52 6.97
N TYR A 93 14.64 -0.15 5.81
CA TYR A 93 15.71 0.10 4.86
C TYR A 93 15.67 1.53 4.30
N PHE A 94 14.48 2.03 3.97
CA PHE A 94 14.31 3.38 3.46
C PHE A 94 14.70 4.44 4.50
N ASN A 95 14.36 4.25 5.77
CA ASN A 95 14.72 5.16 6.84
C ASN A 95 16.25 5.27 7.05
N VAL A 96 16.98 4.18 6.79
CA VAL A 96 18.45 4.17 6.92
C VAL A 96 19.14 4.74 5.67
N VAL A 97 18.67 4.36 4.48
CA VAL A 97 19.35 4.68 3.21
C VAL A 97 18.84 5.97 2.58
N GLY A 98 17.56 6.31 2.79
CA GLY A 98 16.90 7.48 2.21
C GLY A 98 16.75 7.41 0.69
N LEU A 99 16.52 8.60 0.10
CA LEU A 99 16.45 8.77 -1.36
C LEU A 99 17.88 8.84 -1.93
N LYS A 100 18.12 8.08 -3.01
CA LYS A 100 19.38 8.12 -3.75
C LYS A 100 19.24 8.98 -5.02
N GLY A 101 20.33 9.64 -5.41
CA GLY A 101 20.46 10.43 -6.63
C GLY A 101 20.96 11.85 -6.38
N GLU A 102 21.96 12.24 -7.15
CA GLU A 102 22.43 13.63 -7.25
C GLU A 102 21.67 14.27 -8.43
N GLY A 103 20.97 15.40 -8.16
CA GLY A 103 20.25 16.14 -9.19
C GLY A 103 18.72 16.15 -9.03
N PRO A 104 17.97 16.61 -10.07
CA PRO A 104 16.53 16.83 -10.01
C PRO A 104 15.69 15.56 -9.94
N ILE A 105 16.25 14.41 -10.30
CA ILE A 105 15.55 13.12 -10.27
C ILE A 105 16.09 12.30 -9.10
N LYS A 106 15.23 12.08 -8.10
CA LYS A 106 15.52 11.19 -6.97
C LYS A 106 14.87 9.84 -7.22
N PHE A 107 15.54 8.77 -6.80
CA PHE A 107 15.07 7.40 -6.97
C PHE A 107 14.79 6.75 -5.62
N TYR A 108 13.68 6.03 -5.55
CA TYR A 108 13.46 5.04 -4.49
C TYR A 108 14.24 3.77 -4.82
N THR A 109 14.78 3.12 -3.80
CA THR A 109 15.36 1.79 -3.95
C THR A 109 14.28 0.76 -3.68
N GLY A 110 13.66 0.20 -4.69
CA GLY A 110 12.53 -0.72 -4.62
C GLY A 110 11.16 -0.04 -4.58
N LEU A 111 10.08 -0.84 -4.66
CA LEU A 111 8.70 -0.35 -4.68
C LEU A 111 8.33 0.33 -3.36
N PRO A 112 7.82 1.56 -3.35
CA PRO A 112 7.25 2.17 -2.14
C PRO A 112 6.06 1.35 -1.63
N VAL A 113 5.96 1.19 -0.31
CA VAL A 113 4.89 0.38 0.32
C VAL A 113 3.49 0.94 0.08
N THR A 114 3.38 2.25 -0.06
CA THR A 114 2.14 2.98 -0.36
C THR A 114 1.49 2.58 -1.69
N PHE A 115 2.26 2.04 -2.65
CA PHE A 115 1.71 1.52 -3.91
C PHE A 115 0.77 0.33 -3.70
N SER A 116 0.88 -0.38 -2.59
CA SER A 116 -0.07 -1.45 -2.22
C SER A 116 -1.50 -0.92 -2.11
N ALA A 117 -1.68 0.35 -1.69
CA ALA A 117 -2.99 1.01 -1.60
C ALA A 117 -3.70 1.18 -2.94
N LEU A 118 -2.98 1.07 -4.05
CA LEU A 118 -3.55 1.12 -5.39
C LEU A 118 -3.55 -0.26 -6.07
N ILE A 119 -2.47 -1.02 -5.89
CA ILE A 119 -2.30 -2.33 -6.52
C ILE A 119 -3.38 -3.30 -6.03
N PHE A 120 -3.57 -3.46 -4.72
CA PHE A 120 -4.53 -4.44 -4.22
C PHE A 120 -5.98 -4.12 -4.59
N PRO A 121 -6.51 -2.89 -4.41
CA PRO A 121 -7.87 -2.60 -4.86
C PRO A 121 -8.11 -2.87 -6.36
N LEU A 122 -7.09 -2.68 -7.21
CA LEU A 122 -7.17 -3.01 -8.63
C LEU A 122 -7.18 -4.52 -8.86
N VAL A 123 -6.28 -5.25 -8.19
CA VAL A 123 -6.19 -6.71 -8.34
C VAL A 123 -7.44 -7.40 -7.81
N TYR A 124 -8.02 -6.90 -6.71
CA TYR A 124 -9.28 -7.44 -6.18
C TYR A 124 -10.49 -7.25 -7.11
N LEU A 125 -10.42 -6.35 -8.10
CA LEU A 125 -11.44 -6.26 -9.15
C LEU A 125 -11.52 -7.54 -10.01
N LEU A 126 -10.49 -8.39 -10.01
CA LEU A 126 -10.53 -9.70 -10.65
C LEU A 126 -11.71 -10.56 -10.17
N LYS A 127 -12.21 -10.33 -8.94
CA LYS A 127 -13.41 -11.00 -8.42
C LYS A 127 -14.62 -10.82 -9.32
N PHE A 128 -14.71 -9.70 -10.05
CA PHE A 128 -15.83 -9.41 -10.94
C PHE A 128 -15.61 -9.93 -12.38
N ALA A 129 -14.38 -10.31 -12.71
CA ALA A 129 -14.02 -10.82 -14.03
C ALA A 129 -13.90 -12.35 -14.06
N SER A 130 -13.50 -12.98 -12.94
CA SER A 130 -13.34 -14.43 -12.86
C SER A 130 -13.48 -14.91 -11.42
N ASP A 131 -14.11 -16.07 -11.27
CA ASP A 131 -14.28 -16.75 -9.99
C ASP A 131 -13.35 -17.97 -9.85
N GLY A 132 -13.31 -18.55 -8.65
CA GLY A 132 -12.64 -19.80 -8.37
C GLY A 132 -11.10 -19.72 -8.42
N PRO A 133 -10.43 -20.73 -9.02
CA PRO A 133 -8.97 -20.85 -8.96
C PRO A 133 -8.22 -19.66 -9.58
N VAL A 134 -8.74 -19.09 -10.67
CA VAL A 134 -8.10 -17.95 -11.37
C VAL A 134 -8.01 -16.74 -10.45
N TYR A 135 -9.11 -16.40 -9.78
CA TYR A 135 -9.12 -15.32 -8.79
C TYR A 135 -8.15 -15.59 -7.65
N THR A 136 -8.22 -16.79 -7.05
CA THR A 136 -7.39 -17.15 -5.90
C THR A 136 -5.90 -17.08 -6.23
N TRP A 137 -5.48 -17.69 -7.35
CA TRP A 137 -4.08 -17.64 -7.75
C TRP A 137 -3.64 -16.25 -8.21
N GLY A 138 -4.54 -15.48 -8.82
CA GLY A 138 -4.27 -14.08 -9.19
C GLY A 138 -3.92 -13.23 -7.97
N ILE A 139 -4.70 -13.33 -6.90
CA ILE A 139 -4.42 -12.61 -5.64
C ILE A 139 -3.12 -13.09 -4.99
N ARG A 140 -2.91 -14.42 -4.86
CA ARG A 140 -1.65 -14.98 -4.33
C ARG A 140 -0.44 -14.47 -5.09
N THR A 141 -0.51 -14.51 -6.41
CA THR A 141 0.57 -14.01 -7.29
C THR A 141 0.83 -12.52 -7.06
N ALA A 142 -0.22 -11.71 -6.90
CA ALA A 142 -0.06 -10.29 -6.62
C ALA A 142 0.66 -10.04 -5.28
N TYR A 143 0.30 -10.75 -4.21
CA TYR A 143 1.02 -10.63 -2.92
C TYR A 143 2.48 -11.04 -3.04
N VAL A 144 2.76 -12.15 -3.73
CA VAL A 144 4.16 -12.62 -3.97
C VAL A 144 4.95 -11.61 -4.77
N LEU A 145 4.38 -11.07 -5.86
CA LEU A 145 5.05 -10.08 -6.70
C LEU A 145 5.31 -8.78 -5.94
N VAL A 146 4.32 -8.26 -5.22
CA VAL A 146 4.51 -7.03 -4.43
C VAL A 146 5.57 -7.24 -3.35
N THR A 147 5.56 -8.38 -2.66
CA THR A 147 6.58 -8.77 -1.68
C THR A 147 7.98 -8.77 -2.31
N PHE A 148 8.11 -9.38 -3.49
CA PHE A 148 9.37 -9.41 -4.22
C PHE A 148 9.85 -8.00 -4.59
N PHE A 149 8.96 -7.13 -5.09
CA PHE A 149 9.31 -5.76 -5.44
C PHE A 149 9.59 -4.86 -4.23
N PHE A 150 9.09 -5.17 -3.04
CA PHE A 150 9.47 -4.47 -1.81
C PHE A 150 10.94 -4.70 -1.45
N VAL A 151 11.43 -5.91 -1.65
CA VAL A 151 12.83 -6.31 -1.31
C VAL A 151 13.79 -6.00 -2.45
N LEU A 152 13.31 -6.00 -3.69
CA LEU A 152 14.14 -5.82 -4.87
C LEU A 152 14.73 -4.39 -4.94
N LYS A 153 16.07 -4.30 -5.07
CA LYS A 153 16.79 -3.02 -5.11
C LYS A 153 16.79 -2.39 -6.51
N VAL A 154 15.61 -2.18 -7.09
CA VAL A 154 15.47 -1.50 -8.40
C VAL A 154 15.28 0.00 -8.16
N PRO A 155 15.96 0.87 -8.90
CA PRO A 155 15.76 2.31 -8.84
C PRO A 155 14.40 2.66 -9.48
N ILE A 156 13.44 3.08 -8.66
CA ILE A 156 12.12 3.55 -9.12
C ILE A 156 12.13 5.08 -9.03
N PRO A 157 11.87 5.80 -10.13
CA PRO A 157 11.83 7.25 -10.09
C PRO A 157 10.73 7.74 -9.14
N LYS A 158 11.06 8.74 -8.31
CA LYS A 158 10.08 9.35 -7.42
C LYS A 158 8.96 9.98 -8.27
N PRO A 159 7.69 9.65 -8.01
CA PRO A 159 6.56 10.29 -8.69
C PRO A 159 6.65 11.80 -8.56
N LYS A 160 6.54 12.52 -9.67
CA LYS A 160 6.58 13.99 -9.72
C LYS A 160 5.47 14.52 -10.62
N GLY A 161 5.09 15.77 -10.36
CA GLY A 161 4.19 16.52 -11.23
C GLY A 161 2.87 15.81 -11.51
N ILE A 162 2.70 15.28 -12.71
CA ILE A 162 1.46 14.68 -13.19
C ILE A 162 0.97 13.48 -12.34
N PHE A 163 1.87 12.75 -11.68
CA PHE A 163 1.48 11.62 -10.81
C PHE A 163 0.64 12.05 -9.60
N TYR A 164 0.84 13.28 -9.09
CA TYR A 164 0.01 13.84 -8.03
C TYR A 164 -1.43 14.15 -8.48
N VAL A 165 -1.71 14.11 -9.78
CA VAL A 165 -3.06 14.20 -10.35
C VAL A 165 -3.57 12.82 -10.74
N ILE A 166 -2.73 12.00 -11.38
CA ILE A 166 -3.11 10.65 -11.84
C ILE A 166 -3.53 9.76 -10.68
N PHE A 167 -2.78 9.73 -9.56
CA PHE A 167 -3.10 8.87 -8.43
C PHE A 167 -4.44 9.20 -7.75
N PRO A 168 -4.76 10.46 -7.42
CA PRO A 168 -6.09 10.80 -6.92
C PRO A 168 -7.22 10.53 -7.91
N VAL A 169 -7.04 10.80 -9.20
CA VAL A 169 -8.06 10.50 -10.22
C VAL A 169 -8.31 8.98 -10.28
N LEU A 170 -7.26 8.18 -10.34
CA LEU A 170 -7.37 6.73 -10.35
C LEU A 170 -8.01 6.21 -9.05
N ALA A 171 -7.65 6.79 -7.90
CA ALA A 171 -8.23 6.47 -6.61
C ALA A 171 -9.75 6.73 -6.59
N VAL A 172 -10.20 7.85 -7.14
CA VAL A 172 -11.64 8.17 -7.26
C VAL A 172 -12.33 7.16 -8.17
N ILE A 173 -11.77 6.86 -9.33
CA ILE A 173 -12.35 5.88 -10.28
C ILE A 173 -12.49 4.51 -9.62
N VAL A 174 -11.43 4.01 -8.97
CA VAL A 174 -11.45 2.69 -8.31
C VAL A 174 -12.39 2.69 -7.11
N THR A 175 -12.47 3.80 -6.36
CA THR A 175 -13.45 3.98 -5.28
C THR A 175 -14.88 3.86 -5.80
N LEU A 176 -15.21 4.57 -6.89
CA LEU A 176 -16.54 4.51 -7.50
C LEU A 176 -16.89 3.10 -7.98
N LEU A 177 -15.92 2.41 -8.61
CA LEU A 177 -16.12 1.02 -9.02
C LEU A 177 -16.42 0.11 -7.83
N TRP A 178 -15.70 0.25 -6.72
CA TRP A 178 -15.94 -0.55 -5.52
C TRP A 178 -17.24 -0.20 -4.83
N VAL A 179 -17.62 1.07 -4.71
CA VAL A 179 -18.89 1.48 -4.12
C VAL A 179 -20.07 0.94 -4.94
N VAL A 180 -20.06 1.13 -6.26
CA VAL A 180 -21.13 0.62 -7.15
C VAL A 180 -21.25 -0.92 -7.11
N LYS A 181 -20.13 -1.63 -6.97
CA LYS A 181 -20.10 -3.10 -6.91
C LYS A 181 -20.35 -3.68 -5.52
N SER A 182 -20.28 -2.86 -4.47
CA SER A 182 -20.53 -3.28 -3.08
C SER A 182 -21.98 -3.05 -2.63
N ILE A 183 -22.78 -2.33 -3.44
CA ILE A 183 -24.23 -2.18 -3.30
C ILE A 183 -24.92 -3.31 -4.06
#